data_9d5d85a604f32ef260f77a4003c72425
#
_entry.id   9d5d85a604f32ef260f77a4003c72425
#
_cell.length_a   1.000
_cell.length_b   1.000
_cell.length_c   1.000
_cell.angle_alpha   90.00
_cell.angle_beta   90.00
_cell.angle_gamma   90.00
#
_symmetry.space_group_name_H-M   'P 1'
#
loop_
_entity.id
_entity.type
_entity.pdbx_description
1 polymer ?
#
loop_
_entity_poly.entity_id
_entity_poly.type
_entity_poly.pdbx_seq_one_letter_code
_entity_poly.pdbx_strand_id
1 'polypeptide(L)'
;MKKYMKLDDMETIHFKLNPAQIARLADIYEDGEGVERDELMASNLYWWSAMLGDPYAQSTLANAFTIGRYIKKSDEQALYWYKKSAEQGNPYAQYEVGKRISEEEGALLWLHLSAKQGFTSAMKELSDRLREVDPQKSKKWLRRYYRKKNTIETINGKKYMKQIRKMKMPQVINGEVVIEI
;
A
#
# COMPACT_ATOMS: atom_id res chain seq x y z
N MET A 1 -5.22 30.37 14.34
CA MET A 1 -4.03 30.86 13.60
C MET A 1 -3.22 29.63 13.22
N LYS A 2 -3.28 29.16 11.94
CA LYS A 2 -2.52 27.98 11.48
C LYS A 2 -1.04 28.31 11.57
N LYS A 3 -0.31 27.62 12.43
CA LYS A 3 1.14 27.76 12.58
C LYS A 3 1.77 26.93 11.48
N TYR A 4 2.10 27.54 10.35
CA TYR A 4 2.87 26.87 9.31
C TYR A 4 4.26 26.53 9.88
N MET A 5 4.69 25.29 9.66
CA MET A 5 6.06 24.88 9.99
C MET A 5 7.02 25.71 9.13
N LYS A 6 7.93 26.42 9.76
CA LYS A 6 8.93 27.23 9.06
C LYS A 6 10.04 26.32 8.52
N LEU A 7 10.79 26.80 7.54
CA LEU A 7 11.95 26.08 6.97
C LEU A 7 12.92 25.67 8.07
N ASP A 8 13.13 26.54 9.07
CA ASP A 8 13.99 26.29 10.23
C ASP A 8 13.49 25.11 11.10
N ASP A 9 12.17 24.92 11.19
CA ASP A 9 11.56 23.77 11.90
C ASP A 9 11.85 22.48 11.14
N MET A 10 11.88 22.52 9.79
CA MET A 10 12.18 21.39 8.91
C MET A 10 13.65 20.95 9.07
N GLU A 11 14.60 21.90 9.11
CA GLU A 11 16.00 21.59 9.36
C GLU A 11 16.20 20.95 10.75
N THR A 12 15.52 21.46 11.78
CA THR A 12 15.59 20.90 13.14
C THR A 12 15.06 19.45 13.18
N ILE A 13 14.01 19.12 12.42
CA ILE A 13 13.49 17.76 12.30
C ILE A 13 14.52 16.86 11.63
N HIS A 14 15.18 17.32 10.57
CA HIS A 14 16.22 16.55 9.86
C HIS A 14 17.38 16.13 10.76
N PHE A 15 17.83 17.01 11.66
CA PHE A 15 18.91 16.69 12.60
C PHE A 15 18.51 15.69 13.70
N LYS A 16 17.20 15.54 13.98
CA LYS A 16 16.69 14.69 15.07
C LYS A 16 16.07 13.39 14.61
N LEU A 17 15.54 13.34 13.38
CA LEU A 17 14.78 12.20 12.85
C LEU A 17 15.45 11.64 11.60
N ASN A 18 15.49 10.31 11.49
CA ASN A 18 15.85 9.64 10.25
C ASN A 18 14.69 9.69 9.23
N PRO A 19 14.95 9.39 7.93
CA PRO A 19 13.92 9.47 6.89
C PRO A 19 12.65 8.66 7.20
N ALA A 20 12.78 7.45 7.73
CA ALA A 20 11.61 6.62 8.09
C ALA A 20 10.80 7.22 9.25
N GLN A 21 11.45 7.88 10.22
CA GLN A 21 10.76 8.59 11.30
C GLN A 21 10.03 9.82 10.80
N ILE A 22 10.59 10.52 9.80
CA ILE A 22 9.91 11.65 9.13
C ILE A 22 8.66 11.15 8.38
N ALA A 23 8.77 10.02 7.67
CA ALA A 23 7.62 9.39 7.01
C ALA A 23 6.53 8.99 8.03
N ARG A 24 6.92 8.43 9.18
CA ARG A 24 5.96 8.09 10.25
C ARG A 24 5.29 9.33 10.84
N LEU A 25 6.02 10.43 10.97
CA LEU A 25 5.44 11.70 11.40
C LEU A 25 4.43 12.23 10.37
N ALA A 26 4.69 12.01 9.08
CA ALA A 26 3.72 12.31 8.03
C ALA A 26 2.41 11.50 8.18
N ASP A 27 2.51 10.19 8.45
CA ASP A 27 1.33 9.35 8.72
C ASP A 27 0.50 9.91 9.89
N ILE A 28 1.16 10.33 10.98
CA ILE A 28 0.52 10.89 12.18
C ILE A 28 -0.29 12.17 11.84
N TYR A 29 0.26 13.07 11.01
CA TYR A 29 -0.46 14.26 10.57
C TYR A 29 -1.55 13.95 9.52
N GLU A 30 -1.36 12.93 8.68
CA GLU A 30 -2.36 12.50 7.69
C GLU A 30 -3.59 11.89 8.38
N ASP A 31 -3.38 11.07 9.40
CA ASP A 31 -4.44 10.36 10.13
C ASP A 31 -5.02 11.19 11.30
N GLY A 32 -4.30 12.20 11.78
CA GLY A 32 -4.65 12.97 12.99
C GLY A 32 -4.44 12.15 14.27
N GLU A 33 -3.45 11.27 14.31
CA GLU A 33 -3.16 10.39 15.44
C GLU A 33 -2.52 11.17 16.60
N GLY A 34 -3.35 11.64 17.54
CA GLY A 34 -2.92 12.43 18.69
C GLY A 34 -2.58 13.90 18.39
N VAL A 35 -2.76 14.34 17.17
CA VAL A 35 -2.60 15.72 16.68
C VAL A 35 -3.78 16.10 15.79
N GLU A 36 -3.99 17.41 15.55
CA GLU A 36 -4.93 17.84 14.54
C GLU A 36 -4.46 17.37 13.16
N ARG A 37 -5.38 16.78 12.37
CA ARG A 37 -5.09 16.33 11.00
C ARG A 37 -4.65 17.52 10.15
N ASP A 38 -3.48 17.41 9.56
CA ASP A 38 -2.90 18.39 8.64
C ASP A 38 -2.31 17.73 7.41
N GLU A 39 -3.11 17.66 6.36
CA GLU A 39 -2.73 17.01 5.11
C GLU A 39 -1.60 17.75 4.37
N LEU A 40 -1.50 19.07 4.53
CA LEU A 40 -0.41 19.84 3.93
C LEU A 40 0.91 19.54 4.63
N MET A 41 0.90 19.48 5.96
CA MET A 41 2.06 19.08 6.75
C MET A 41 2.47 17.66 6.38
N ALA A 42 1.54 16.72 6.34
CA ALA A 42 1.82 15.33 5.95
C ALA A 42 2.48 15.25 4.56
N SER A 43 1.92 15.96 3.57
CA SER A 43 2.48 16.00 2.21
C SER A 43 3.91 16.52 2.18
N ASN A 44 4.21 17.61 2.92
CA ASN A 44 5.55 18.17 2.99
C ASN A 44 6.54 17.22 3.64
N LEU A 45 6.13 16.53 4.71
CA LEU A 45 6.96 15.54 5.39
C LEU A 45 7.22 14.29 4.52
N TYR A 46 6.22 13.79 3.79
CA TYR A 46 6.43 12.72 2.81
C TYR A 46 7.39 13.13 1.70
N TRP A 47 7.21 14.34 1.14
CA TRP A 47 8.13 14.87 0.14
C TRP A 47 9.56 14.88 0.66
N TRP A 48 9.76 15.43 1.84
CA TRP A 48 11.09 15.52 2.45
C TRP A 48 11.69 14.15 2.76
N SER A 49 10.95 13.26 3.38
CA SER A 49 11.38 11.89 3.64
C SER A 49 11.77 11.15 2.35
N ALA A 50 10.99 11.33 1.26
CA ALA A 50 11.28 10.75 -0.04
C ALA A 50 12.59 11.29 -0.65
N MET A 51 12.85 12.59 -0.52
CA MET A 51 14.10 13.23 -0.94
C MET A 51 15.30 12.71 -0.16
N LEU A 52 15.13 12.36 1.12
CA LEU A 52 16.14 11.75 1.97
C LEU A 52 16.30 10.23 1.74
N GLY A 53 15.52 9.67 0.83
CA GLY A 53 15.69 8.30 0.34
C GLY A 53 14.78 7.25 0.98
N ASP A 54 13.81 7.61 1.82
CA ASP A 54 12.91 6.63 2.41
C ASP A 54 12.02 5.95 1.34
N PRO A 55 12.06 4.61 1.20
CA PRO A 55 11.33 3.91 0.14
C PRO A 55 9.80 3.95 0.31
N TYR A 56 9.31 4.02 1.55
CA TYR A 56 7.88 4.15 1.82
C TYR A 56 7.39 5.54 1.38
N ALA A 57 8.06 6.61 1.82
CA ALA A 57 7.72 7.97 1.43
C ALA A 57 7.84 8.18 -0.09
N GLN A 58 8.85 7.59 -0.75
CA GLN A 58 8.99 7.62 -2.21
C GLN A 58 7.79 6.97 -2.91
N SER A 59 7.31 5.82 -2.43
CA SER A 59 6.13 5.17 -3.01
C SER A 59 4.84 5.95 -2.73
N THR A 60 4.74 6.58 -1.57
CA THR A 60 3.60 7.46 -1.20
C THR A 60 3.58 8.71 -2.09
N LEU A 61 4.73 9.34 -2.30
CA LEU A 61 4.86 10.48 -3.21
C LEU A 61 4.53 10.09 -4.67
N ALA A 62 4.98 8.93 -5.13
CA ALA A 62 4.63 8.41 -6.45
C ALA A 62 3.11 8.21 -6.60
N ASN A 63 2.45 7.70 -5.57
CA ASN A 63 1.00 7.57 -5.55
C ASN A 63 0.31 8.94 -5.59
N ALA A 64 0.81 9.93 -4.86
CA ALA A 64 0.29 11.30 -4.90
C ALA A 64 0.36 11.89 -6.33
N PHE A 65 1.47 11.68 -7.07
CA PHE A 65 1.56 12.04 -8.49
C PHE A 65 0.60 11.26 -9.38
N THR A 66 0.34 9.99 -9.09
CA THR A 66 -0.60 9.15 -9.86
C THR A 66 -2.03 9.66 -9.77
N ILE A 67 -2.49 10.04 -8.58
CA ILE A 67 -3.87 10.47 -8.34
C ILE A 67 -4.06 11.98 -8.40
N GLY A 68 -2.97 12.76 -8.36
CA GLY A 68 -3.02 14.23 -8.29
C GLY A 68 -3.41 14.76 -6.91
N ARG A 69 -3.06 14.04 -5.83
CA ARG A 69 -3.35 14.46 -4.45
C ARG A 69 -2.29 15.44 -3.97
N TYR A 70 -2.68 16.68 -3.66
CA TYR A 70 -1.83 17.81 -3.22
C TYR A 70 -0.80 18.30 -4.26
N ILE A 71 -0.68 17.61 -5.39
CA ILE A 71 0.30 17.85 -6.43
C ILE A 71 -0.35 17.62 -7.80
N LYS A 72 0.10 18.32 -8.82
CA LYS A 72 -0.39 18.10 -10.18
C LYS A 72 -0.05 16.67 -10.63
N LYS A 73 -1.06 15.97 -11.13
CA LYS A 73 -0.90 14.61 -11.67
C LYS A 73 0.21 14.56 -12.73
N SER A 74 1.10 13.57 -12.61
CA SER A 74 2.16 13.31 -13.58
C SER A 74 2.56 11.84 -13.54
N ASP A 75 2.24 11.10 -14.59
CA ASP A 75 2.59 9.68 -14.70
C ASP A 75 4.12 9.49 -14.82
N GLU A 76 4.84 10.47 -15.39
CA GLU A 76 6.30 10.49 -15.50
C GLU A 76 6.93 10.59 -14.10
N GLN A 77 6.50 11.57 -13.30
CA GLN A 77 6.99 11.75 -11.93
C GLN A 77 6.61 10.55 -11.04
N ALA A 78 5.39 10.03 -11.21
CA ALA A 78 4.98 8.81 -10.51
C ALA A 78 5.91 7.64 -10.81
N LEU A 79 6.21 7.38 -12.09
CA LEU A 79 7.10 6.31 -12.49
C LEU A 79 8.53 6.52 -11.95
N TYR A 80 9.04 7.75 -11.99
CA TYR A 80 10.35 8.08 -11.43
C TYR A 80 10.46 7.70 -9.96
N TRP A 81 9.50 8.14 -9.14
CA TRP A 81 9.51 7.88 -7.70
C TRP A 81 9.22 6.43 -7.37
N TYR A 82 8.32 5.75 -8.12
CA TYR A 82 8.14 4.30 -7.98
C TYR A 82 9.43 3.53 -8.28
N LYS A 83 10.19 3.89 -9.32
CA LYS A 83 11.48 3.24 -9.61
C LYS A 83 12.46 3.40 -8.46
N LYS A 84 12.60 4.59 -7.90
CA LYS A 84 13.47 4.85 -6.74
C LYS A 84 13.12 3.95 -5.55
N SER A 85 11.84 3.82 -5.24
CA SER A 85 11.34 2.96 -4.17
C SER A 85 11.50 1.46 -4.49
N ALA A 86 11.24 1.07 -5.72
CA ALA A 86 11.33 -0.32 -6.19
C ALA A 86 12.77 -0.86 -6.16
N GLU A 87 13.75 -0.04 -6.54
CA GLU A 87 15.18 -0.34 -6.47
C GLU A 87 15.63 -0.63 -5.04
N GLN A 88 15.00 -0.02 -4.05
CA GLN A 88 15.22 -0.29 -2.63
C GLN A 88 14.41 -1.49 -2.10
N GLY A 89 13.70 -2.20 -2.97
CA GLY A 89 13.02 -3.44 -2.62
C GLY A 89 11.56 -3.28 -2.19
N ASN A 90 10.96 -2.10 -2.24
CA ASN A 90 9.55 -1.92 -1.87
C ASN A 90 8.63 -2.72 -2.81
N PRO A 91 7.86 -3.72 -2.30
CA PRO A 91 7.09 -4.61 -3.15
C PRO A 91 5.90 -3.93 -3.84
N TYR A 92 5.29 -2.92 -3.22
CA TYR A 92 4.24 -2.14 -3.84
C TYR A 92 4.79 -1.33 -5.04
N ALA A 93 5.91 -0.65 -4.83
CA ALA A 93 6.56 0.12 -5.88
C ALA A 93 7.03 -0.77 -7.05
N GLN A 94 7.59 -1.95 -6.75
CA GLN A 94 7.95 -2.95 -7.78
C GLN A 94 6.74 -3.38 -8.63
N TYR A 95 5.60 -3.63 -7.98
CA TYR A 95 4.35 -3.91 -8.68
C TYR A 95 3.91 -2.76 -9.57
N GLU A 96 3.93 -1.53 -9.05
CA GLU A 96 3.51 -0.34 -9.78
C GLU A 96 4.45 -0.01 -10.97
N VAL A 97 5.77 -0.23 -10.83
CA VAL A 97 6.72 -0.15 -11.95
C VAL A 97 6.38 -1.21 -13.00
N GLY A 98 6.23 -2.48 -12.61
CA GLY A 98 5.93 -3.57 -13.52
C GLY A 98 4.62 -3.38 -14.30
N LYS A 99 3.65 -2.64 -13.74
CA LYS A 99 2.41 -2.28 -14.45
C LYS A 99 2.59 -1.16 -15.48
N ARG A 100 3.50 -0.24 -15.25
CA ARG A 100 3.60 1.02 -16.00
C ARG A 100 4.62 0.99 -17.13
N ILE A 101 5.66 0.15 -17.03
CA ILE A 101 6.65 0.06 -18.10
C ILE A 101 6.13 -0.77 -19.26
N SER A 102 6.43 -0.33 -20.46
CA SER A 102 5.99 -0.98 -21.70
C SER A 102 6.87 -2.15 -22.14
N GLU A 103 8.10 -2.19 -21.67
CA GLU A 103 9.03 -3.27 -21.97
C GLU A 103 8.68 -4.51 -21.15
N GLU A 104 8.27 -5.60 -21.83
CA GLU A 104 7.64 -6.75 -21.19
C GLU A 104 8.60 -7.53 -20.28
N GLU A 105 9.86 -7.70 -20.68
CA GLU A 105 10.86 -8.43 -19.87
C GLU A 105 11.11 -7.72 -18.54
N GLY A 106 11.30 -6.41 -18.58
CA GLY A 106 11.44 -5.58 -17.38
C GLY A 106 10.19 -5.58 -16.53
N ALA A 107 9.00 -5.53 -17.16
CA ALA A 107 7.72 -5.61 -16.46
C ALA A 107 7.57 -6.92 -15.68
N LEU A 108 7.85 -8.05 -16.34
CA LEU A 108 7.81 -9.38 -15.72
C LEU A 108 8.85 -9.51 -14.59
N LEU A 109 10.04 -8.94 -14.75
CA LEU A 109 11.08 -8.93 -13.70
C LEU A 109 10.57 -8.21 -12.43
N TRP A 110 10.06 -6.99 -12.56
CA TRP A 110 9.56 -6.22 -11.43
C TRP A 110 8.36 -6.88 -10.76
N LEU A 111 7.41 -7.39 -11.53
CA LEU A 111 6.28 -8.16 -11.02
C LEU A 111 6.75 -9.42 -10.28
N HIS A 112 7.77 -10.11 -10.80
CA HIS A 112 8.34 -11.29 -10.16
C HIS A 112 8.99 -10.97 -8.82
N LEU A 113 9.78 -9.88 -8.73
CA LEU A 113 10.39 -9.43 -7.49
C LEU A 113 9.32 -9.12 -6.43
N SER A 114 8.30 -8.38 -6.80
CA SER A 114 7.16 -8.06 -5.93
C SER A 114 6.40 -9.30 -5.48
N ALA A 115 6.09 -10.21 -6.41
CA ALA A 115 5.38 -11.46 -6.13
C ALA A 115 6.17 -12.39 -5.20
N LYS A 116 7.50 -12.45 -5.34
CA LYS A 116 8.39 -13.21 -4.42
C LYS A 116 8.29 -12.72 -2.99
N GLN A 117 8.17 -11.43 -2.77
CA GLN A 117 7.96 -10.83 -1.45
C GLN A 117 6.54 -11.05 -0.90
N GLY A 118 5.69 -11.66 -1.71
CA GLY A 118 4.33 -12.02 -1.28
C GLY A 118 3.29 -10.94 -1.57
N PHE A 119 3.56 -9.96 -2.41
CA PHE A 119 2.56 -8.98 -2.82
C PHE A 119 1.53 -9.65 -3.74
N THR A 120 0.30 -9.79 -3.25
CA THR A 120 -0.74 -10.60 -3.91
C THR A 120 -1.18 -10.05 -5.26
N SER A 121 -1.26 -8.73 -5.40
CA SER A 121 -1.60 -8.10 -6.68
C SER A 121 -0.57 -8.41 -7.75
N ALA A 122 0.73 -8.43 -7.40
CA ALA A 122 1.79 -8.80 -8.33
C ALA A 122 1.73 -10.28 -8.73
N MET A 123 1.36 -11.19 -7.80
CA MET A 123 1.16 -12.60 -8.13
C MET A 123 0.06 -12.80 -9.17
N LYS A 124 -1.05 -12.07 -9.01
CA LYS A 124 -2.18 -12.12 -9.93
C LYS A 124 -1.80 -11.56 -11.30
N GLU A 125 -1.24 -10.36 -11.34
CA GLU A 125 -0.78 -9.69 -12.56
C GLU A 125 0.24 -10.55 -13.33
N LEU A 126 1.24 -11.09 -12.62
CA LEU A 126 2.25 -11.96 -13.21
C LEU A 126 1.65 -13.24 -13.78
N SER A 127 0.66 -13.83 -13.08
CA SER A 127 -0.07 -14.99 -13.59
C SER A 127 -0.83 -14.65 -14.88
N ASP A 128 -1.49 -13.50 -14.93
CA ASP A 128 -2.29 -13.10 -16.08
C ASP A 128 -1.41 -12.83 -17.31
N ARG A 129 -0.27 -12.15 -17.15
CA ARG A 129 0.69 -11.91 -18.23
C ARG A 129 1.36 -13.18 -18.76
N LEU A 130 1.65 -14.13 -17.88
CA LEU A 130 2.27 -15.41 -18.27
C LEU A 130 1.29 -16.42 -18.87
N ARG A 131 -0.02 -16.13 -18.92
CA ARG A 131 -1.04 -17.11 -19.28
C ARG A 131 -0.82 -17.76 -20.64
N GLU A 132 -0.45 -16.99 -21.62
CA GLU A 132 -0.26 -17.44 -23.00
C GLU A 132 1.21 -17.83 -23.28
N VAL A 133 2.15 -17.15 -22.66
CA VAL A 133 3.59 -17.33 -22.90
C VAL A 133 4.15 -18.52 -22.12
N ASP A 134 3.77 -18.67 -20.86
CA ASP A 134 4.19 -19.78 -19.99
C ASP A 134 3.03 -20.20 -19.06
N PRO A 135 2.10 -21.04 -19.57
CA PRO A 135 0.93 -21.47 -18.81
C PRO A 135 1.28 -22.22 -17.51
N GLN A 136 2.44 -22.89 -17.46
CA GLN A 136 2.85 -23.61 -16.26
C GLN A 136 3.28 -22.67 -15.13
N LYS A 137 4.09 -21.65 -15.46
CA LYS A 137 4.46 -20.59 -14.50
C LYS A 137 3.23 -19.78 -14.09
N SER A 138 2.33 -19.44 -15.03
CA SER A 138 1.06 -18.78 -14.74
C SER A 138 0.27 -19.54 -13.66
N LYS A 139 0.00 -20.85 -13.87
CA LYS A 139 -0.70 -21.70 -12.89
C LYS A 139 -0.01 -21.76 -11.53
N LYS A 140 1.33 -21.75 -11.50
CA LYS A 140 2.11 -21.75 -10.25
C LYS A 140 1.88 -20.46 -9.45
N TRP A 141 1.88 -19.29 -10.10
CA TRP A 141 1.62 -18.01 -9.45
C TRP A 141 0.17 -17.87 -9.02
N LEU A 142 -0.78 -18.31 -9.84
CA LEU A 142 -2.20 -18.34 -9.50
C LEU A 142 -2.49 -19.17 -8.25
N ARG A 143 -1.88 -20.35 -8.13
CA ARG A 143 -1.99 -21.18 -6.92
C ARG A 143 -1.41 -20.49 -5.67
N ARG A 144 -0.29 -19.76 -5.81
CA ARG A 144 0.29 -18.98 -4.70
C ARG A 144 -0.63 -17.84 -4.28
N TYR A 145 -1.19 -17.12 -5.25
CA TYR A 145 -2.17 -16.06 -5.03
C TYR A 145 -3.36 -16.57 -4.23
N TYR A 146 -4.05 -17.61 -4.70
CA TYR A 146 -5.22 -18.14 -4.01
C TYR A 146 -4.89 -18.71 -2.62
N ARG A 147 -3.75 -19.37 -2.46
CA ARG A 147 -3.32 -19.85 -1.14
C ARG A 147 -3.19 -18.70 -0.15
N LYS A 148 -2.54 -17.61 -0.54
CA LYS A 148 -2.34 -16.47 0.33
C LYS A 148 -3.66 -15.72 0.60
N LYS A 149 -4.49 -15.54 -0.43
CA LYS A 149 -5.81 -14.93 -0.32
C LYS A 149 -6.70 -15.73 0.62
N ASN A 150 -6.81 -17.04 0.44
CA ASN A 150 -7.62 -17.92 1.30
C ASN A 150 -7.11 -17.92 2.75
N THR A 151 -5.79 -17.82 2.96
CA THR A 151 -5.23 -17.68 4.31
C THR A 151 -5.71 -16.40 4.98
N ILE A 152 -5.70 -15.29 4.26
CA ILE A 152 -6.19 -14.00 4.76
C ILE A 152 -7.71 -14.07 5.01
N GLU A 153 -8.48 -14.61 4.08
CA GLU A 153 -9.93 -14.80 4.22
C GLU A 153 -10.28 -15.74 5.38
N THR A 154 -9.50 -16.83 5.56
CA THR A 154 -9.70 -17.76 6.70
C THR A 154 -9.39 -17.06 8.03
N ILE A 155 -8.36 -16.25 8.11
CA ILE A 155 -8.05 -15.48 9.33
C ILE A 155 -9.17 -14.48 9.61
N ASN A 156 -9.62 -13.75 8.60
CA ASN A 156 -10.73 -12.80 8.70
C ASN A 156 -12.06 -13.51 9.03
N GLY A 157 -12.32 -14.65 8.38
CA GLY A 157 -13.48 -15.50 8.64
C GLY A 157 -13.50 -16.04 10.07
N LYS A 158 -12.35 -16.51 10.59
CA LYS A 158 -12.24 -16.94 12.00
C LYS A 158 -12.51 -15.79 12.98
N LYS A 159 -12.01 -14.59 12.70
CA LYS A 159 -12.28 -13.40 13.50
C LYS A 159 -13.78 -13.04 13.47
N TYR A 160 -14.40 -13.08 12.29
CA TYR A 160 -15.81 -12.83 12.09
C TYR A 160 -16.68 -13.89 12.78
N MET A 161 -16.38 -15.18 12.63
CA MET A 161 -17.08 -16.28 13.30
C MET A 161 -16.95 -16.22 14.81
N LYS A 162 -15.82 -15.73 15.34
CA LYS A 162 -15.66 -15.48 16.79
C LYS A 162 -16.58 -14.34 17.27
N GLN A 163 -16.83 -13.34 16.43
CA GLN A 163 -17.81 -12.29 16.74
C GLN A 163 -19.25 -12.81 16.67
N ILE A 164 -19.60 -13.56 15.61
CA ILE A 164 -20.93 -14.17 15.46
C ILE A 164 -21.26 -15.10 16.64
N ARG A 165 -20.29 -15.94 17.10
CA ARG A 165 -20.50 -16.83 18.26
C ARG A 165 -20.79 -16.06 19.56
N LYS A 166 -20.45 -14.79 19.63
CA LYS A 166 -20.80 -13.92 20.78
C LYS A 166 -22.15 -13.24 20.62
N MET A 167 -22.71 -13.25 19.41
CA MET A 167 -24.04 -12.73 19.14
C MET A 167 -25.05 -13.84 19.39
N LYS A 168 -26.12 -13.54 20.14
CA LYS A 168 -27.25 -14.44 20.21
C LYS A 168 -27.88 -14.55 18.83
N MET A 169 -27.94 -15.76 18.29
CA MET A 169 -28.56 -15.99 16.99
C MET A 169 -30.07 -15.83 17.11
N PRO A 170 -30.71 -15.18 16.14
CA PRO A 170 -32.16 -15.13 16.09
C PRO A 170 -32.70 -16.57 16.00
N GLN A 171 -33.70 -16.87 16.86
CA GLN A 171 -34.39 -18.16 16.82
C GLN A 171 -35.69 -18.01 16.01
N VAL A 172 -35.99 -19.03 15.24
CA VAL A 172 -37.28 -19.10 14.55
C VAL A 172 -38.21 -19.95 15.43
N ILE A 173 -39.20 -19.31 16.03
CA ILE A 173 -40.20 -19.98 16.85
C ILE A 173 -41.55 -19.77 16.14
N ASN A 174 -42.22 -20.87 15.82
CA ASN A 174 -43.52 -20.87 15.12
C ASN A 174 -43.54 -20.08 13.78
N GLY A 175 -42.43 -20.06 13.06
CA GLY A 175 -42.30 -19.34 11.78
C GLY A 175 -41.96 -17.83 11.90
N GLU A 176 -41.83 -17.31 13.10
CA GLU A 176 -41.42 -15.92 13.36
C GLU A 176 -39.97 -15.86 13.85
N VAL A 177 -39.21 -14.85 13.34
CA VAL A 177 -37.84 -14.61 13.77
C VAL A 177 -37.83 -13.80 15.07
N VAL A 178 -37.46 -14.44 16.17
CA VAL A 178 -37.33 -13.81 17.48
C VAL A 178 -35.86 -13.42 17.71
N ILE A 179 -35.62 -12.10 17.90
CA ILE A 179 -34.35 -11.55 18.29
C ILE A 179 -34.43 -11.17 19.77
N GLU A 180 -33.71 -11.89 20.63
CA GLU A 180 -33.51 -11.42 22.00
C GLU A 180 -32.51 -10.27 22.00
N ILE A 181 -32.97 -9.07 22.36
CA ILE A 181 -32.16 -7.86 22.49
C ILE A 181 -31.35 -7.91 23.79
#